data_d0ddb24876c7b26b76f3f5349b594a9f
#
_entry.id   d0ddb24876c7b26b76f3f5349b594a9f
#
_cell.length_a   1.000
_cell.length_b   1.000
_cell.length_c   1.000
_cell.angle_alpha   90.00
_cell.angle_beta   90.00
_cell.angle_gamma   90.00
#
_symmetry.space_group_name_H-M   'P 1'
#
loop_
_entity.id
_entity.type
_entity.pdbx_description
1 polymer ?
#
loop_
_entity_poly.entity_id
_entity_poly.type
_entity_poly.pdbx_seq_one_letter_code
_entity_poly.pdbx_strand_id
1 'polypeptide(L)'
;KKQNVPPRVEKEVFIAMSKALNFIDPHEISATILLTALNRFLQEKNGSKMAFLDGSPTERLCQPMVDYITERGGEVRLNAPIQEFLLNDDNTVRGFQIRGVKGAESEILTADIYVSAMPVDPLKLMMPQAWGKMDYFKQLEGLEGVPVINVHLWFDRKLTDIDHLLFSRSPLLSVYADMSNTCREYANPDKSMLELVLAPAKDWIGKSDEDIVAATMVELEKLFPAQIPEPAKLLKYHVGKTPR
;
A
#
# COMPACT_ATOMS: atom_id res chain seq x y z
N LYS A 1 2.52 -30.18 -3.48
CA LYS A 1 2.87 -31.57 -3.91
C LYS A 1 2.03 -32.64 -3.17
N LYS A 2 1.88 -32.56 -1.84
CA LYS A 2 1.09 -33.56 -1.08
C LYS A 2 -0.41 -33.61 -1.44
N GLN A 3 -0.98 -32.51 -1.94
CA GLN A 3 -2.41 -32.35 -2.25
C GLN A 3 -2.71 -32.45 -3.75
N ASN A 4 -1.75 -32.79 -4.59
CA ASN A 4 -1.90 -32.89 -6.04
C ASN A 4 -2.52 -31.64 -6.69
N VAL A 5 -2.25 -30.45 -6.16
CA VAL A 5 -2.71 -29.19 -6.73
C VAL A 5 -2.04 -28.99 -8.10
N PRO A 6 -2.81 -28.79 -9.17
CA PRO A 6 -2.25 -28.53 -10.50
C PRO A 6 -1.33 -27.29 -10.49
N PRO A 7 -0.18 -27.31 -11.19
CA PRO A 7 0.74 -26.17 -11.25
C PRO A 7 0.08 -24.86 -11.73
N ARG A 8 -0.95 -24.97 -12.56
CA ARG A 8 -1.72 -23.83 -13.03
C ARG A 8 -2.49 -23.16 -11.89
N VAL A 9 -3.12 -23.93 -11.00
CA VAL A 9 -3.84 -23.40 -9.83
C VAL A 9 -2.87 -22.72 -8.85
N GLU A 10 -1.68 -23.32 -8.66
CA GLU A 10 -0.63 -22.70 -7.85
C GLU A 10 -0.27 -21.32 -8.39
N LYS A 11 0.05 -21.20 -9.67
CA LYS A 11 0.50 -19.94 -10.30
C LYS A 11 -0.63 -18.90 -10.46
N GLU A 12 -1.81 -19.32 -10.90
CA GLU A 12 -2.87 -18.39 -11.28
C GLU A 12 -3.76 -17.98 -10.10
N VAL A 13 -3.77 -18.76 -9.02
CA VAL A 13 -4.60 -18.48 -7.84
C VAL A 13 -3.73 -18.13 -6.64
N PHE A 14 -2.95 -19.09 -6.13
CA PHE A 14 -2.26 -18.89 -4.85
C PHE A 14 -1.13 -17.88 -4.92
N ILE A 15 -0.28 -17.93 -5.96
CA ILE A 15 0.81 -16.96 -6.12
C ILE A 15 0.24 -15.57 -6.41
N ALA A 16 -0.70 -15.46 -7.34
CA ALA A 16 -1.31 -14.18 -7.68
C ALA A 16 -1.99 -13.53 -6.47
N MET A 17 -2.75 -14.31 -5.69
CA MET A 17 -3.42 -13.84 -4.49
C MET A 17 -2.44 -13.43 -3.37
N SER A 18 -1.39 -14.22 -3.14
CA SER A 18 -0.35 -13.88 -2.16
C SER A 18 0.33 -12.55 -2.47
N LYS A 19 0.75 -12.37 -3.72
CA LYS A 19 1.35 -11.11 -4.18
C LYS A 19 0.39 -9.92 -4.09
N ALA A 20 -0.86 -10.12 -4.47
CA ALA A 20 -1.86 -9.06 -4.48
C ALA A 20 -2.25 -8.59 -3.08
N LEU A 21 -2.33 -9.51 -2.11
CA LEU A 21 -2.78 -9.21 -0.76
C LEU A 21 -1.65 -8.79 0.19
N ASN A 22 -0.44 -9.30 0.01
CA ASN A 22 0.65 -9.13 0.97
C ASN A 22 1.96 -8.63 0.35
N PHE A 23 2.02 -8.45 -0.97
CA PHE A 23 3.18 -7.90 -1.72
C PHE A 23 4.47 -8.72 -1.58
N ILE A 24 4.37 -9.97 -1.15
CA ILE A 24 5.48 -10.93 -0.98
C ILE A 24 5.18 -12.25 -1.67
N ASP A 25 6.22 -13.06 -1.85
CA ASP A 25 6.08 -14.39 -2.41
C ASP A 25 5.38 -15.36 -1.43
N PRO A 26 4.67 -16.38 -1.95
CA PRO A 26 3.92 -17.33 -1.09
C PRO A 26 4.82 -18.14 -0.14
N HIS A 27 6.12 -18.20 -0.36
CA HIS A 27 7.06 -18.87 0.54
C HIS A 27 7.40 -18.06 1.78
N GLU A 28 7.12 -16.76 1.77
CA GLU A 28 7.40 -15.80 2.86
C GLU A 28 6.14 -15.44 3.66
N ILE A 29 4.96 -15.87 3.20
CA ILE A 29 3.69 -15.57 3.87
C ILE A 29 3.21 -16.73 4.75
N SER A 30 2.60 -16.41 5.87
CA SER A 30 1.89 -17.40 6.69
C SER A 30 0.70 -18.00 5.94
N ALA A 31 0.63 -19.33 5.89
CA ALA A 31 -0.52 -20.04 5.33
C ALA A 31 -1.84 -19.65 6.03
N THR A 32 -1.80 -19.34 7.32
CA THR A 32 -2.98 -18.88 8.08
C THR A 32 -3.54 -17.58 7.51
N ILE A 33 -2.69 -16.62 7.18
CA ILE A 33 -3.12 -15.33 6.59
C ILE A 33 -3.82 -15.56 5.25
N LEU A 34 -3.19 -16.35 4.37
CA LEU A 34 -3.76 -16.64 3.05
C LEU A 34 -5.08 -17.41 3.16
N LEU A 35 -5.15 -18.42 4.02
CA LEU A 35 -6.37 -19.22 4.24
C LEU A 35 -7.48 -18.38 4.87
N THR A 36 -7.16 -17.45 5.76
CA THR A 36 -8.14 -16.51 6.33
C THR A 36 -8.75 -15.63 5.25
N ALA A 37 -7.94 -15.07 4.35
CA ALA A 37 -8.44 -14.28 3.23
C ALA A 37 -9.32 -15.11 2.29
N LEU A 38 -8.87 -16.31 1.92
CA LEU A 38 -9.66 -17.25 1.10
C LEU A 38 -10.99 -17.62 1.78
N ASN A 39 -10.98 -17.88 3.08
CA ASN A 39 -12.20 -18.22 3.81
C ASN A 39 -13.21 -17.06 3.76
N ARG A 40 -12.76 -15.82 3.94
CA ARG A 40 -13.62 -14.64 3.81
C ARG A 40 -14.20 -14.50 2.40
N PHE A 41 -13.38 -14.66 1.37
CA PHE A 41 -13.85 -14.58 -0.02
C PHE A 41 -14.90 -15.63 -0.36
N LEU A 42 -14.80 -16.83 0.21
CA LEU A 42 -15.67 -17.96 -0.11
C LEU A 42 -16.89 -18.08 0.82
N GLN A 43 -16.78 -17.70 2.08
CA GLN A 43 -17.80 -17.92 3.10
C GLN A 43 -18.64 -16.70 3.46
N GLU A 44 -18.04 -15.49 3.39
CA GLU A 44 -18.77 -14.28 3.77
C GLU A 44 -19.67 -13.78 2.63
N LYS A 45 -20.89 -13.34 2.98
CA LYS A 45 -21.79 -12.70 2.01
C LYS A 45 -21.12 -11.48 1.40
N ASN A 46 -20.97 -11.45 0.10
CA ASN A 46 -20.23 -10.43 -0.66
C ASN A 46 -18.71 -10.37 -0.38
N GLY A 47 -18.11 -11.37 0.27
CA GLY A 47 -16.69 -11.40 0.62
C GLY A 47 -15.74 -11.34 -0.59
N SER A 48 -16.20 -11.75 -1.78
CA SER A 48 -15.45 -11.68 -3.04
C SER A 48 -15.71 -10.41 -3.87
N LYS A 49 -16.58 -9.49 -3.40
CA LYS A 49 -16.82 -8.24 -4.09
C LYS A 49 -15.71 -7.24 -3.80
N MET A 50 -15.17 -6.65 -4.85
CA MET A 50 -14.22 -5.55 -4.77
C MET A 50 -14.96 -4.22 -4.81
N ALA A 51 -14.42 -3.22 -4.11
CA ALA A 51 -14.92 -1.86 -4.13
C ALA A 51 -13.76 -0.88 -4.21
N PHE A 52 -13.97 0.23 -4.92
CA PHE A 52 -13.08 1.37 -4.96
C PHE A 52 -13.72 2.58 -4.28
N LEU A 53 -12.87 3.48 -3.79
CA LEU A 53 -13.33 4.82 -3.48
C LEU A 53 -13.69 5.53 -4.78
N ASP A 54 -14.90 6.08 -4.86
CA ASP A 54 -15.31 6.89 -6.00
C ASP A 54 -14.81 8.32 -5.80
N GLY A 55 -13.51 8.50 -5.99
CA GLY A 55 -12.82 9.77 -5.87
C GLY A 55 -11.51 9.69 -5.07
N SER A 56 -10.89 10.85 -4.84
CA SER A 56 -9.64 11.00 -4.10
C SER A 56 -9.76 10.44 -2.66
N PRO A 57 -8.80 9.61 -2.20
CA PRO A 57 -8.75 9.20 -0.79
C PRO A 57 -8.73 10.37 0.18
N THR A 58 -8.10 11.50 -0.18
CA THR A 58 -8.09 12.71 0.64
C THR A 58 -9.50 13.22 0.90
N GLU A 59 -10.33 13.34 -0.14
CA GLU A 59 -11.67 13.90 -0.02
C GLU A 59 -12.71 12.89 0.45
N ARG A 60 -12.59 11.62 0.01
CA ARG A 60 -13.61 10.59 0.27
C ARG A 60 -13.40 9.80 1.56
N LEU A 61 -12.17 9.75 2.06
CA LEU A 61 -11.83 9.01 3.26
C LEU A 61 -11.26 9.92 4.36
N CYS A 62 -10.21 10.69 4.06
CA CYS A 62 -9.50 11.45 5.09
C CYS A 62 -10.29 12.66 5.57
N GLN A 63 -10.83 13.49 4.66
CA GLN A 63 -11.53 14.71 5.03
C GLN A 63 -12.76 14.46 5.92
N PRO A 64 -13.65 13.48 5.64
CA PRO A 64 -14.74 13.15 6.54
C PRO A 64 -14.32 12.75 7.96
N MET A 65 -13.13 12.10 8.10
CA MET A 65 -12.57 11.78 9.42
C MET A 65 -12.08 13.04 10.14
N VAL A 66 -11.41 13.95 9.41
CA VAL A 66 -10.97 15.23 9.96
C VAL A 66 -12.16 16.06 10.42
N ASP A 67 -13.19 16.16 9.61
CA ASP A 67 -14.42 16.90 9.95
C ASP A 67 -15.09 16.32 11.20
N TYR A 68 -15.20 14.99 11.28
CA TYR A 68 -15.77 14.30 12.44
C TYR A 68 -14.99 14.58 13.73
N ILE A 69 -13.66 14.60 13.66
CA ILE A 69 -12.78 14.92 14.80
C ILE A 69 -12.95 16.38 15.22
N THR A 70 -12.93 17.30 14.25
CA THR A 70 -13.01 18.74 14.50
C THR A 70 -14.37 19.16 15.07
N GLU A 71 -15.47 18.61 14.57
CA GLU A 71 -16.82 18.84 15.08
C GLU A 71 -16.99 18.44 16.56
N ARG A 72 -16.09 17.57 17.07
CA ARG A 72 -16.07 17.11 18.47
C ARG A 72 -15.01 17.80 19.31
N GLY A 73 -14.44 18.88 18.80
CA GLY A 73 -13.43 19.68 19.50
C GLY A 73 -12.01 19.08 19.44
N GLY A 74 -11.81 18.07 18.60
CA GLY A 74 -10.48 17.51 18.35
C GLY A 74 -9.70 18.30 17.30
N GLU A 75 -8.43 17.97 17.13
CA GLU A 75 -7.53 18.61 16.16
C GLU A 75 -6.78 17.58 15.34
N VAL A 76 -6.57 17.86 14.05
CA VAL A 76 -5.67 17.11 13.17
C VAL A 76 -4.53 18.03 12.74
N ARG A 77 -3.31 17.68 13.11
CA ARG A 77 -2.10 18.44 12.78
C ARG A 77 -1.30 17.70 11.71
N LEU A 78 -1.18 18.31 10.55
CA LEU A 78 -0.31 17.86 9.46
C LEU A 78 1.10 18.48 9.61
N ASN A 79 2.10 17.82 9.04
CA ASN A 79 3.49 18.26 9.10
C ASN A 79 4.02 18.48 10.54
N ALA A 80 3.52 17.67 11.47
CA ALA A 80 3.89 17.68 12.88
C ALA A 80 4.75 16.43 13.23
N PRO A 81 6.02 16.36 12.79
CA PRO A 81 6.86 15.19 13.01
C PRO A 81 7.18 15.00 14.48
N ILE A 82 6.84 13.83 15.00
CA ILE A 82 7.23 13.42 16.35
C ILE A 82 8.74 13.18 16.35
N GLN A 83 9.45 13.80 17.30
CA GLN A 83 10.88 13.65 17.48
C GLN A 83 11.20 12.54 18.48
N GLU A 84 10.43 12.50 19.57
CA GLU A 84 10.72 11.65 20.72
C GLU A 84 9.46 11.32 21.52
N PHE A 85 9.44 10.12 22.11
CA PHE A 85 8.53 9.75 23.19
C PHE A 85 9.16 10.12 24.52
N LEU A 86 8.52 10.98 25.28
CA LEU A 86 8.95 11.36 26.61
C LEU A 86 8.35 10.38 27.63
N LEU A 87 9.19 9.84 28.52
CA LEU A 87 8.77 8.86 29.50
C LEU A 87 8.78 9.44 30.92
N ASN A 88 7.93 8.86 31.76
CA ASN A 88 8.01 8.94 33.20
C ASN A 88 9.08 7.97 33.76
N ASP A 89 9.39 8.05 35.04
CA ASP A 89 10.37 7.19 35.72
C ASP A 89 9.97 5.70 35.68
N ASP A 90 8.67 5.40 35.58
CA ASP A 90 8.12 4.06 35.46
C ASP A 90 8.04 3.55 33.99
N ASN A 91 8.63 4.29 33.06
CA ASN A 91 8.61 4.03 31.61
C ASN A 91 7.22 4.14 30.94
N THR A 92 6.22 4.71 31.57
CA THR A 92 4.98 5.12 30.92
C THR A 92 5.18 6.38 30.10
N VAL A 93 4.32 6.62 29.09
CA VAL A 93 4.43 7.81 28.23
C VAL A 93 3.96 9.04 28.99
N ARG A 94 4.82 10.05 29.09
CA ARG A 94 4.50 11.37 29.61
C ARG A 94 4.01 12.32 28.53
N GLY A 95 4.53 12.18 27.31
CA GLY A 95 4.20 13.06 26.19
C GLY A 95 4.97 12.73 24.92
N PHE A 96 4.67 13.49 23.88
CA PHE A 96 5.39 13.49 22.60
C PHE A 96 6.07 14.85 22.41
N GLN A 97 7.34 14.83 22.04
CA GLN A 97 8.00 16.02 21.54
C GLN A 97 7.77 16.13 20.04
N ILE A 98 7.17 17.23 19.60
CA ILE A 98 6.95 17.56 18.21
C ILE A 98 7.98 18.58 17.75
N ARG A 99 8.59 18.35 16.60
CA ARG A 99 9.52 19.29 15.99
C ARG A 99 8.79 20.53 15.52
N GLY A 100 9.27 21.69 15.91
CA GLY A 100 8.83 22.95 15.30
C GLY A 100 9.14 23.01 13.79
N VAL A 101 8.20 23.51 13.01
CA VAL A 101 8.33 23.68 11.56
C VAL A 101 8.70 25.13 11.25
N LYS A 102 9.62 25.35 10.31
CA LYS A 102 10.01 26.71 9.83
C LYS A 102 10.52 27.66 10.93
N GLY A 103 11.32 27.15 11.88
CA GLY A 103 11.92 27.98 12.94
C GLY A 103 11.03 28.17 14.17
N ALA A 104 9.89 27.52 14.25
CA ALA A 104 9.14 27.40 15.48
C ALA A 104 9.87 26.51 16.50
N GLU A 105 9.68 26.78 17.79
CA GLU A 105 10.20 25.94 18.86
C GLU A 105 9.54 24.56 18.88
N SER A 106 10.24 23.55 19.41
CA SER A 106 9.67 22.23 19.66
C SER A 106 8.60 22.31 20.74
N GLU A 107 7.51 21.57 20.54
CA GLU A 107 6.36 21.53 21.44
C GLU A 107 6.27 20.14 22.11
N ILE A 108 5.85 20.11 23.37
CA ILE A 108 5.52 18.86 24.08
C ILE A 108 4.01 18.74 24.16
N LEU A 109 3.47 17.68 23.56
CA LEU A 109 2.06 17.32 23.68
C LEU A 109 1.87 16.28 24.78
N THR A 110 0.90 16.54 25.66
CA THR A 110 0.49 15.64 26.74
C THR A 110 -0.96 15.23 26.56
N ALA A 111 -1.29 14.00 26.96
CA ALA A 111 -2.64 13.45 26.95
C ALA A 111 -2.79 12.35 28.00
N ASP A 112 -4.02 11.92 28.25
CA ASP A 112 -4.30 10.80 29.18
C ASP A 112 -3.98 9.45 28.51
N ILE A 113 -4.14 9.35 27.18
CA ILE A 113 -3.91 8.13 26.40
C ILE A 113 -3.14 8.49 25.13
N TYR A 114 -2.15 7.68 24.82
CA TYR A 114 -1.31 7.82 23.62
C TYR A 114 -1.49 6.60 22.73
N VAL A 115 -1.76 6.82 21.44
CA VAL A 115 -1.92 5.78 20.43
C VAL A 115 -0.93 6.01 19.29
N SER A 116 -0.05 5.05 19.04
CA SER A 116 0.84 5.07 17.89
C SER A 116 0.28 4.20 16.78
N ALA A 117 0.03 4.80 15.61
CA ALA A 117 -0.34 4.12 14.37
C ALA A 117 0.80 4.19 13.33
N MET A 118 2.03 4.37 13.77
CA MET A 118 3.20 4.40 12.89
C MET A 118 3.49 3.00 12.32
N PRO A 119 4.00 2.91 11.07
CA PRO A 119 4.55 1.67 10.55
C PRO A 119 5.66 1.10 11.46
N VAL A 120 5.86 -0.22 11.41
CA VAL A 120 6.75 -0.91 12.36
C VAL A 120 8.20 -0.44 12.32
N ASP A 121 8.75 -0.17 11.13
CA ASP A 121 10.16 0.23 11.02
C ASP A 121 10.41 1.65 11.56
N PRO A 122 9.62 2.69 11.23
CA PRO A 122 9.68 3.98 11.91
C PRO A 122 9.47 3.89 13.43
N LEU A 123 8.54 3.04 13.89
CA LEU A 123 8.30 2.85 15.32
C LEU A 123 9.54 2.29 16.02
N LYS A 124 10.21 1.28 15.45
CA LYS A 124 11.46 0.71 15.98
C LYS A 124 12.56 1.77 16.13
N LEU A 125 12.68 2.67 15.15
CA LEU A 125 13.68 3.74 15.18
C LEU A 125 13.40 4.78 16.27
N MET A 126 12.14 5.02 16.58
CA MET A 126 11.72 6.02 17.56
C MET A 126 11.50 5.45 18.96
N MET A 127 11.45 4.13 19.09
CA MET A 127 11.12 3.45 20.35
C MET A 127 12.18 3.75 21.42
N PRO A 128 11.77 4.19 22.64
CA PRO A 128 12.69 4.40 23.74
C PRO A 128 13.48 3.14 24.09
N GLN A 129 14.75 3.30 24.43
CA GLN A 129 15.63 2.18 24.78
C GLN A 129 15.07 1.31 25.93
N ALA A 130 14.36 1.93 26.86
CA ALA A 130 13.72 1.23 27.98
C ALA A 130 12.69 0.20 27.52
N TRP A 131 11.91 0.53 26.47
CA TRP A 131 10.90 -0.37 25.92
C TRP A 131 11.49 -1.55 25.15
N GLY A 132 12.62 -1.35 24.48
CA GLY A 132 13.32 -2.42 23.76
C GLY A 132 13.74 -3.60 24.66
N LYS A 133 13.79 -3.39 25.99
CA LYS A 133 14.06 -4.45 26.98
C LYS A 133 12.81 -5.20 27.46
N MET A 134 11.62 -4.70 27.14
CA MET A 134 10.34 -5.30 27.53
C MET A 134 9.95 -6.40 26.55
N ASP A 135 9.53 -7.58 27.06
CA ASP A 135 9.18 -8.72 26.24
C ASP A 135 8.07 -8.44 25.23
N TYR A 136 7.15 -7.55 25.56
CA TYR A 136 6.11 -7.11 24.65
C TYR A 136 6.69 -6.45 23.39
N PHE A 137 7.62 -5.51 23.55
CA PHE A 137 8.22 -4.77 22.43
C PHE A 137 9.29 -5.55 21.67
N LYS A 138 9.93 -6.56 22.29
CA LYS A 138 10.86 -7.46 21.60
C LYS A 138 10.18 -8.20 20.44
N GLN A 139 8.88 -8.42 20.49
CA GLN A 139 8.12 -9.03 19.39
C GLN A 139 8.20 -8.22 18.08
N LEU A 140 8.42 -6.91 18.17
CA LEU A 140 8.59 -6.04 17.00
C LEU A 140 9.87 -6.36 16.22
N GLU A 141 10.89 -6.94 16.86
CA GLU A 141 12.16 -7.29 16.18
C GLU A 141 11.93 -8.28 15.03
N GLY A 142 10.95 -9.19 15.19
CA GLY A 142 10.56 -10.16 14.16
C GLY A 142 9.69 -9.61 13.04
N LEU A 143 9.26 -8.35 13.11
CA LEU A 143 8.44 -7.72 12.09
C LEU A 143 9.31 -6.85 11.17
N GLU A 144 9.06 -6.90 9.87
CA GLU A 144 9.77 -6.12 8.86
C GLU A 144 8.77 -5.57 7.84
N GLY A 145 8.95 -4.30 7.47
CA GLY A 145 8.17 -3.68 6.39
C GLY A 145 8.52 -4.29 5.04
N VAL A 146 7.55 -4.32 4.14
CA VAL A 146 7.70 -4.84 2.78
C VAL A 146 7.70 -3.66 1.80
N PRO A 147 8.70 -3.52 0.92
CA PRO A 147 8.72 -2.47 -0.07
C PRO A 147 7.63 -2.69 -1.12
N VAL A 148 7.01 -1.58 -1.54
CA VAL A 148 6.00 -1.55 -2.59
C VAL A 148 6.31 -0.44 -3.58
N ILE A 149 6.06 -0.68 -4.85
CA ILE A 149 6.15 0.33 -5.91
C ILE A 149 4.79 0.43 -6.59
N ASN A 150 4.26 1.65 -6.64
CA ASN A 150 3.09 1.98 -7.44
C ASN A 150 3.54 2.67 -8.72
N VAL A 151 3.01 2.23 -9.86
CA VAL A 151 3.28 2.84 -11.16
C VAL A 151 1.97 3.32 -11.76
N HIS A 152 1.92 4.60 -12.10
CA HIS A 152 0.79 5.22 -12.77
C HIS A 152 1.20 5.52 -14.20
N LEU A 153 0.39 5.08 -15.17
CA LEU A 153 0.66 5.22 -16.59
C LEU A 153 -0.56 5.80 -17.31
N TRP A 154 -0.34 6.87 -18.07
CA TRP A 154 -1.37 7.51 -18.91
C TRP A 154 -1.14 7.20 -20.38
N PHE A 155 -2.16 6.66 -21.05
CA PHE A 155 -2.12 6.29 -22.45
C PHE A 155 -2.98 7.23 -23.31
N ASP A 156 -2.63 7.34 -24.60
CA ASP A 156 -3.34 8.17 -25.59
C ASP A 156 -4.69 7.57 -26.03
N ARG A 157 -5.00 6.33 -25.63
CA ARG A 157 -6.24 5.61 -25.96
C ARG A 157 -6.67 4.66 -24.87
N LYS A 158 -7.90 4.17 -24.98
CA LYS A 158 -8.46 3.16 -24.10
C LYS A 158 -7.78 1.81 -24.31
N LEU A 159 -7.38 1.16 -23.22
CA LEU A 159 -6.77 -0.16 -23.21
C LEU A 159 -7.78 -1.26 -22.86
N THR A 160 -8.75 -0.95 -22.00
CA THR A 160 -9.74 -1.90 -21.52
C THR A 160 -10.99 -1.17 -21.02
N ASP A 161 -12.14 -1.87 -21.04
CA ASP A 161 -13.40 -1.39 -20.47
C ASP A 161 -13.70 -2.00 -19.09
N ILE A 162 -12.72 -2.75 -18.53
CA ILE A 162 -12.88 -3.38 -17.21
C ILE A 162 -12.85 -2.30 -16.11
N ASP A 163 -13.89 -2.31 -15.28
CA ASP A 163 -14.15 -1.32 -14.23
C ASP A 163 -13.80 -1.80 -12.82
N HIS A 164 -12.90 -2.78 -12.70
CA HIS A 164 -12.48 -3.33 -11.42
C HIS A 164 -11.00 -3.69 -11.39
N LEU A 165 -10.47 -3.93 -10.18
CA LEU A 165 -9.09 -4.36 -9.97
C LEU A 165 -8.88 -5.79 -10.47
N LEU A 166 -7.77 -6.00 -11.13
CA LEU A 166 -7.34 -7.28 -11.68
C LEU A 166 -6.10 -7.79 -10.97
N PHE A 167 -6.12 -9.05 -10.58
CA PHE A 167 -4.92 -9.77 -10.13
C PHE A 167 -4.11 -10.22 -11.33
N SER A 168 -2.83 -9.96 -11.31
CA SER A 168 -1.94 -10.27 -12.42
C SER A 168 -1.18 -11.58 -12.20
N ARG A 169 -0.97 -12.32 -13.29
CA ARG A 169 -0.08 -13.49 -13.32
C ARG A 169 1.37 -13.12 -13.66
N SER A 170 1.62 -11.84 -13.89
CA SER A 170 2.96 -11.32 -14.15
C SER A 170 3.89 -11.60 -12.97
N PRO A 171 5.17 -11.94 -13.21
CA PRO A 171 6.15 -12.05 -12.13
C PRO A 171 6.44 -10.70 -11.45
N LEU A 172 6.22 -9.58 -12.15
CA LEU A 172 6.51 -8.23 -11.70
C LEU A 172 5.26 -7.51 -11.16
N LEU A 173 4.16 -7.57 -11.87
CA LEU A 173 2.92 -6.88 -11.52
C LEU A 173 2.04 -7.79 -10.66
N SER A 174 1.60 -7.31 -9.50
CA SER A 174 0.70 -8.05 -8.62
C SER A 174 -0.77 -7.76 -8.91
N VAL A 175 -1.10 -6.47 -8.98
CA VAL A 175 -2.45 -5.99 -9.28
C VAL A 175 -2.40 -4.77 -10.19
N TYR A 176 -3.48 -4.52 -10.91
CA TYR A 176 -3.67 -3.31 -11.69
C TYR A 176 -5.15 -2.99 -11.87
N ALA A 177 -5.44 -1.72 -12.12
CA ALA A 177 -6.77 -1.24 -12.49
C ALA A 177 -6.66 -0.11 -13.51
N ASP A 178 -7.65 0.02 -14.38
CA ASP A 178 -7.81 1.22 -15.19
C ASP A 178 -8.65 2.24 -14.42
N MET A 179 -7.98 3.20 -13.82
CA MET A 179 -8.60 4.22 -12.98
C MET A 179 -9.53 5.13 -13.77
N SER A 180 -9.36 5.21 -15.09
CA SER A 180 -10.30 5.93 -15.95
C SER A 180 -11.66 5.26 -16.09
N ASN A 181 -11.80 3.99 -15.65
CA ASN A 181 -13.07 3.27 -15.56
C ASN A 181 -13.60 3.21 -14.12
N THR A 182 -12.72 3.20 -13.12
CA THR A 182 -13.07 2.90 -11.72
C THR A 182 -13.21 4.12 -10.84
N CYS A 183 -12.63 5.28 -11.23
CA CYS A 183 -12.61 6.49 -10.40
C CYS A 183 -13.16 7.69 -11.19
N ARG A 184 -14.16 8.35 -10.61
CA ARG A 184 -14.86 9.49 -11.22
C ARG A 184 -13.92 10.63 -11.63
N GLU A 185 -12.93 10.95 -10.82
CA GLU A 185 -12.01 12.07 -11.06
C GLU A 185 -11.04 11.79 -12.22
N TYR A 186 -10.81 10.53 -12.54
CA TYR A 186 -9.97 10.11 -13.67
C TYR A 186 -10.77 9.63 -14.87
N ALA A 187 -12.11 9.68 -14.78
CA ALA A 187 -13.00 9.14 -15.82
C ALA A 187 -12.67 9.72 -17.20
N ASN A 188 -12.41 8.83 -18.13
CA ASN A 188 -12.12 9.18 -19.52
C ASN A 188 -12.56 8.03 -20.43
N PRO A 189 -13.51 8.27 -21.38
CA PRO A 189 -13.98 7.24 -22.27
C PRO A 189 -12.96 6.83 -23.34
N ASP A 190 -12.04 7.73 -23.70
CA ASP A 190 -11.14 7.57 -24.84
C ASP A 190 -9.71 7.16 -24.44
N LYS A 191 -9.33 7.34 -23.17
CA LYS A 191 -7.96 7.17 -22.69
C LYS A 191 -7.93 6.35 -21.42
N SER A 192 -6.85 5.60 -21.23
CA SER A 192 -6.60 4.84 -20.01
C SER A 192 -5.63 5.54 -19.09
N MET A 193 -5.91 5.45 -17.79
CA MET A 193 -4.98 5.74 -16.70
C MET A 193 -4.85 4.46 -15.86
N LEU A 194 -3.75 3.73 -16.06
CA LEU A 194 -3.50 2.53 -15.29
C LEU A 194 -2.79 2.86 -13.98
N GLU A 195 -3.28 2.27 -12.90
CA GLU A 195 -2.57 2.14 -11.64
C GLU A 195 -2.15 0.69 -11.45
N LEU A 196 -0.85 0.49 -11.22
CA LEU A 196 -0.25 -0.84 -11.12
C LEU A 196 0.60 -0.93 -9.85
N VAL A 197 0.62 -2.12 -9.25
CA VAL A 197 1.47 -2.42 -8.09
C VAL A 197 2.50 -3.46 -8.47
N LEU A 198 3.77 -3.12 -8.30
CA LEU A 198 4.88 -4.06 -8.42
C LEU A 198 5.11 -4.75 -7.06
N ALA A 199 5.03 -6.07 -7.07
CA ALA A 199 5.31 -6.89 -5.91
C ALA A 199 5.72 -8.33 -6.33
N PRO A 200 6.74 -8.89 -5.69
CA PRO A 200 7.64 -8.28 -4.70
C PRO A 200 8.48 -7.14 -5.27
N ALA A 201 8.65 -6.03 -4.53
CA ALA A 201 9.39 -4.86 -5.01
C ALA A 201 10.85 -4.79 -4.53
N LYS A 202 11.32 -5.77 -3.75
CA LYS A 202 12.64 -5.77 -3.11
C LYS A 202 13.79 -5.52 -4.09
N ASP A 203 13.77 -6.19 -5.25
CA ASP A 203 14.82 -6.06 -6.26
C ASP A 203 14.65 -4.83 -7.16
N TRP A 204 13.53 -4.14 -7.03
CA TRP A 204 13.16 -3.00 -7.88
C TRP A 204 13.21 -1.65 -7.18
N ILE A 205 13.13 -1.62 -5.84
CA ILE A 205 13.01 -0.40 -5.05
C ILE A 205 14.20 0.57 -5.27
N GLY A 206 15.39 0.04 -5.55
CA GLY A 206 16.61 0.80 -5.84
C GLY A 206 16.83 1.15 -7.32
N LYS A 207 15.96 0.67 -8.24
CA LYS A 207 16.06 0.97 -9.67
C LYS A 207 15.61 2.38 -10.01
N SER A 208 16.04 2.88 -11.17
CA SER A 208 15.53 4.15 -11.70
C SER A 208 14.04 4.05 -12.07
N ASP A 209 13.35 5.18 -12.16
CA ASP A 209 11.94 5.21 -12.58
C ASP A 209 11.81 4.75 -14.03
N GLU A 210 12.77 5.09 -14.87
CA GLU A 210 12.84 4.67 -16.27
C GLU A 210 12.95 3.16 -16.40
N ASP A 211 13.83 2.50 -15.62
CA ASP A 211 13.98 1.04 -15.62
C ASP A 211 12.71 0.34 -15.15
N ILE A 212 12.07 0.88 -14.11
CA ILE A 212 10.80 0.36 -13.58
C ILE A 212 9.70 0.45 -14.64
N VAL A 213 9.57 1.62 -15.28
CA VAL A 213 8.55 1.83 -16.32
C VAL A 213 8.83 0.95 -17.53
N ALA A 214 10.09 0.84 -17.98
CA ALA A 214 10.45 -0.03 -19.10
C ALA A 214 10.07 -1.50 -18.83
N ALA A 215 10.40 -2.02 -17.63
CA ALA A 215 10.02 -3.38 -17.24
C ALA A 215 8.51 -3.55 -17.11
N THR A 216 7.80 -2.53 -16.60
CA THR A 216 6.33 -2.52 -16.53
C THR A 216 5.70 -2.59 -17.92
N MET A 217 6.20 -1.83 -18.88
CA MET A 217 5.71 -1.85 -20.26
C MET A 217 5.88 -3.22 -20.92
N VAL A 218 6.99 -3.93 -20.70
CA VAL A 218 7.19 -5.32 -21.16
C VAL A 218 6.13 -6.27 -20.61
N GLU A 219 5.74 -6.11 -19.35
CA GLU A 219 4.66 -6.92 -18.77
C GLU A 219 3.27 -6.53 -19.30
N LEU A 220 3.04 -5.24 -19.51
CA LEU A 220 1.78 -4.75 -20.09
C LEU A 220 1.57 -5.20 -21.52
N GLU A 221 2.62 -5.33 -22.34
CA GLU A 221 2.55 -5.88 -23.69
C GLU A 221 1.96 -7.30 -23.69
N LYS A 222 2.28 -8.11 -22.67
CA LYS A 222 1.72 -9.46 -22.51
C LYS A 222 0.25 -9.44 -22.06
N LEU A 223 -0.17 -8.39 -21.32
CA LEU A 223 -1.54 -8.23 -20.83
C LEU A 223 -2.46 -7.59 -21.90
N PHE A 224 -1.91 -6.69 -22.71
CA PHE A 224 -2.63 -5.91 -23.71
C PHE A 224 -1.95 -6.04 -25.10
N PRO A 225 -1.75 -7.25 -25.65
CA PRO A 225 -0.97 -7.46 -26.86
C PRO A 225 -1.58 -6.83 -28.13
N ALA A 226 -2.87 -6.50 -28.09
CA ALA A 226 -3.54 -5.83 -29.22
C ALA A 226 -3.38 -4.28 -29.19
N GLN A 227 -3.01 -3.72 -28.05
CA GLN A 227 -2.92 -2.27 -27.82
C GLN A 227 -1.50 -1.79 -27.57
N ILE A 228 -0.63 -2.61 -26.97
CA ILE A 228 0.74 -2.25 -26.57
C ILE A 228 1.73 -3.17 -27.34
N PRO A 229 2.85 -2.64 -27.88
CA PRO A 229 3.26 -1.23 -27.89
C PRO A 229 2.50 -0.35 -28.90
N GLU A 230 1.92 -0.96 -29.91
CA GLU A 230 1.11 -0.26 -30.91
C GLU A 230 -0.32 -0.85 -30.95
N PRO A 231 -1.34 0.01 -31.05
CA PRO A 231 -1.33 1.44 -31.38
C PRO A 231 -1.28 2.39 -30.18
N ALA A 232 -1.24 1.91 -28.91
CA ALA A 232 -1.24 2.76 -27.73
C ALA A 232 0.14 3.39 -27.45
N LYS A 233 0.14 4.68 -27.10
CA LYS A 233 1.34 5.43 -26.73
C LYS A 233 1.26 5.86 -25.28
N LEU A 234 2.35 5.63 -24.52
CA LEU A 234 2.53 6.17 -23.19
C LEU A 234 2.75 7.68 -23.26
N LEU A 235 1.88 8.45 -22.62
CA LEU A 235 1.93 9.91 -22.57
C LEU A 235 2.69 10.45 -21.36
N LYS A 236 2.50 9.78 -20.21
CA LYS A 236 3.07 10.20 -18.93
C LYS A 236 3.17 9.01 -18.00
N TYR A 237 4.10 9.04 -17.10
CA TYR A 237 4.19 8.10 -15.98
C TYR A 237 4.49 8.80 -14.65
N HIS A 238 4.19 8.11 -13.56
CA HIS A 238 4.63 8.45 -12.21
C HIS A 238 4.97 7.15 -11.46
N VAL A 239 6.06 7.16 -10.72
CA VAL A 239 6.52 6.03 -9.91
C VAL A 239 6.57 6.45 -8.45
N GLY A 240 5.72 5.82 -7.64
CA GLY A 240 5.71 5.98 -6.20
C GLY A 240 6.45 4.82 -5.53
N LYS A 241 7.49 5.11 -4.75
CA LYS A 241 8.30 4.13 -4.05
C LYS A 241 8.07 4.21 -2.54
N THR A 242 7.66 3.10 -1.94
CA THR A 242 7.57 2.96 -0.49
C THR A 242 8.61 1.92 -0.06
N PRO A 243 9.79 2.33 0.41
CA PRO A 243 10.89 1.42 0.68
C PRO A 243 10.65 0.48 1.86
N ARG A 244 9.99 0.93 2.91
CA ARG A 244 9.56 0.17 4.11
C ARG A 244 8.63 1.02 4.97
#